data_c926c9da3efca3872ceca1160357962a
#
_entry.id   c926c9da3efca3872ceca1160357962a
#
_cell.length_a   1.000
_cell.length_b   1.000
_cell.length_c   1.000
_cell.angle_alpha   90.00
_cell.angle_beta   90.00
_cell.angle_gamma   90.00
#
_symmetry.space_group_name_H-M   'P 1'
#
loop_
_entity.id
_entity.type
_entity.pdbx_description
1 polymer ?
#
loop_
_entity_poly.entity_id
_entity_poly.type
_entity_poly.pdbx_seq_one_letter_code
_entity_poly.pdbx_strand_id
1 'polypeptide(L)'
;MTLKLFWCAIGALIASTSVNHAWAVEALSTKELISHCAVYDENPDEKDGIFCVRYIQGFIDGAVATDERVAYNVADEYGREETATERAIRARLGARIEKFGSSYYAEFCLGEPLPLAEVAKKVITDLMNLDSLDGWELARDVVYETLRREYPCKTNVR
;
A
#
# COMPACT_ATOMS: atom_id res chain seq x y z
N MET A 1 -50.81 -16.65 47.02
CA MET A 1 -51.07 -15.69 45.94
C MET A 1 -49.88 -14.80 45.73
N THR A 2 -48.70 -15.35 45.43
CA THR A 2 -47.41 -14.58 45.25
C THR A 2 -46.39 -15.30 44.38
N LEU A 3 -46.77 -16.09 43.36
CA LEU A 3 -45.84 -16.83 42.54
C LEU A 3 -45.96 -16.53 41.02
N LYS A 4 -46.55 -15.41 40.64
CA LYS A 4 -46.75 -15.02 39.24
C LYS A 4 -46.01 -13.77 38.79
N LEU A 5 -45.21 -13.14 39.65
CA LEU A 5 -44.52 -11.88 39.34
C LEU A 5 -42.99 -12.03 39.04
N PHE A 6 -42.44 -13.24 39.11
CA PHE A 6 -41.00 -13.46 38.92
C PHE A 6 -40.56 -13.85 37.50
N TRP A 7 -41.52 -14.05 36.56
CA TRP A 7 -41.20 -14.51 35.20
C TRP A 7 -41.15 -13.43 34.12
N CYS A 8 -41.43 -12.19 34.45
CA CYS A 8 -41.36 -11.08 33.50
C CYS A 8 -40.03 -10.30 33.47
N ALA A 9 -39.08 -10.62 34.36
CA ALA A 9 -37.85 -9.85 34.49
C ALA A 9 -36.65 -10.44 33.75
N ILE A 10 -36.73 -11.64 33.13
CA ILE A 10 -35.61 -12.31 32.45
C ILE A 10 -35.61 -12.09 30.91
N GLY A 11 -36.69 -11.50 30.38
CA GLY A 11 -36.85 -11.32 28.92
C GLY A 11 -36.19 -10.08 28.30
N ALA A 12 -35.57 -9.20 29.05
CA ALA A 12 -35.18 -7.87 28.57
C ALA A 12 -33.65 -7.65 28.47
N LEU A 13 -32.82 -8.69 28.55
CA LEU A 13 -31.36 -8.54 28.49
C LEU A 13 -30.70 -9.23 27.26
N ILE A 14 -31.47 -9.46 26.19
CA ILE A 14 -30.87 -9.71 24.87
C ILE A 14 -30.77 -8.37 24.14
N ALA A 15 -30.02 -7.44 24.72
CA ALA A 15 -29.65 -6.21 24.06
C ALA A 15 -28.58 -6.55 22.98
N SER A 16 -29.07 -6.76 21.76
CA SER A 16 -28.44 -6.32 20.48
C SER A 16 -26.97 -5.92 20.60
N THR A 17 -26.08 -6.90 20.57
CA THR A 17 -24.75 -6.67 20.05
C THR A 17 -24.88 -6.53 18.54
N SER A 18 -25.19 -5.31 18.07
CA SER A 18 -25.00 -4.94 16.68
C SER A 18 -23.51 -5.02 16.43
N VAL A 19 -23.05 -6.15 15.91
CA VAL A 19 -21.71 -6.29 15.37
C VAL A 19 -21.67 -5.34 14.17
N ASN A 20 -21.18 -4.13 14.39
CA ASN A 20 -20.81 -3.25 13.29
C ASN A 20 -19.72 -3.99 12.50
N HIS A 21 -20.12 -4.68 11.45
CA HIS A 21 -19.16 -5.15 10.46
C HIS A 21 -18.58 -3.88 9.82
N ALA A 22 -17.40 -3.51 10.28
CA ALA A 22 -16.59 -2.55 9.54
C ALA A 22 -16.33 -3.21 8.17
N TRP A 23 -16.92 -2.62 7.13
CA TRP A 23 -16.65 -3.02 5.74
C TRP A 23 -15.22 -2.59 5.43
N ALA A 24 -14.26 -3.46 5.75
CA ALA A 24 -12.90 -3.30 5.28
C ALA A 24 -12.87 -3.67 3.79
N VAL A 25 -12.18 -2.87 2.98
CA VAL A 25 -11.91 -3.23 1.60
C VAL A 25 -11.05 -4.49 1.62
N GLU A 26 -11.50 -5.55 0.98
CA GLU A 26 -10.73 -6.77 0.86
C GLU A 26 -9.50 -6.49 -0.01
N ALA A 27 -8.32 -6.80 0.54
CA ALA A 27 -7.08 -6.61 -0.18
C ALA A 27 -6.88 -7.75 -1.20
N LEU A 28 -6.39 -7.42 -2.39
CA LEU A 28 -6.11 -8.41 -3.43
C LEU A 28 -5.06 -9.40 -2.92
N SER A 29 -5.34 -10.69 -3.10
CA SER A 29 -4.39 -11.76 -2.76
C SER A 29 -3.31 -11.90 -3.84
N THR A 30 -2.13 -12.35 -3.43
CA THR A 30 -1.04 -12.68 -4.37
C THR A 30 -1.46 -13.74 -5.38
N LYS A 31 -2.19 -14.77 -4.92
CA LYS A 31 -2.70 -15.84 -5.79
C LYS A 31 -3.63 -15.30 -6.87
N GLU A 32 -4.48 -14.36 -6.53
CA GLU A 32 -5.38 -13.72 -7.49
C GLU A 32 -4.61 -12.85 -8.48
N LEU A 33 -3.66 -12.04 -8.01
CA LEU A 33 -2.82 -11.25 -8.89
C LEU A 33 -2.01 -12.14 -9.86
N ILE A 34 -1.43 -13.25 -9.38
CA ILE A 34 -0.75 -14.24 -10.22
C ILE A 34 -1.66 -14.74 -11.34
N SER A 35 -2.92 -15.09 -11.03
CA SER A 35 -3.85 -15.60 -12.04
C SER A 35 -4.13 -14.61 -13.17
N HIS A 36 -4.18 -13.32 -12.86
CA HIS A 36 -4.33 -12.26 -13.88
C HIS A 36 -3.02 -11.98 -14.62
N CYS A 37 -1.90 -12.00 -13.93
CA CYS A 37 -0.60 -11.69 -14.54
C CYS A 37 -0.04 -12.82 -15.41
N ALA A 38 -0.46 -14.06 -15.22
CA ALA A 38 0.04 -15.23 -15.94
C ALA A 38 -0.18 -15.15 -17.47
N VAL A 39 -1.19 -14.40 -17.92
CA VAL A 39 -1.50 -14.26 -19.35
C VAL A 39 -0.79 -13.07 -20.00
N TYR A 40 -0.09 -12.24 -19.24
CA TYR A 40 0.42 -10.95 -19.72
C TYR A 40 1.43 -11.08 -20.88
N ASP A 41 2.32 -12.06 -20.82
CA ASP A 41 3.35 -12.23 -21.86
C ASP A 41 2.74 -12.67 -23.21
N GLU A 42 1.62 -13.40 -23.19
CA GLU A 42 0.95 -13.87 -24.39
C GLU A 42 -0.13 -12.88 -24.87
N ASN A 43 -0.88 -12.31 -23.95
CA ASN A 43 -2.06 -11.50 -24.24
C ASN A 43 -2.14 -10.24 -23.34
N PRO A 44 -1.23 -9.27 -23.50
CA PRO A 44 -1.18 -8.09 -22.63
C PRO A 44 -2.41 -7.18 -22.74
N ASP A 45 -3.13 -7.24 -23.84
CA ASP A 45 -4.31 -6.41 -24.13
C ASP A 45 -5.64 -7.09 -23.70
N GLU A 46 -5.59 -8.31 -23.19
CA GLU A 46 -6.75 -8.97 -22.62
C GLU A 46 -7.07 -8.44 -21.22
N LYS A 47 -8.28 -8.71 -20.75
CA LYS A 47 -8.77 -8.19 -19.45
C LYS A 47 -7.82 -8.47 -18.29
N ASP A 48 -7.30 -9.69 -18.24
CA ASP A 48 -6.42 -10.13 -17.16
C ASP A 48 -5.04 -9.46 -17.26
N GLY A 49 -4.46 -9.37 -18.44
CA GLY A 49 -3.21 -8.64 -18.67
C GLY A 49 -3.36 -7.14 -18.33
N ILE A 50 -4.47 -6.53 -18.76
CA ILE A 50 -4.79 -5.14 -18.40
C ILE A 50 -4.96 -4.99 -16.88
N PHE A 51 -5.70 -5.89 -16.22
CA PHE A 51 -5.89 -5.86 -14.77
C PHE A 51 -4.54 -5.92 -14.05
N CYS A 52 -3.67 -6.84 -14.43
CA CYS A 52 -2.33 -7.01 -13.87
C CYS A 52 -1.53 -5.69 -13.91
N VAL A 53 -1.42 -5.08 -15.08
CA VAL A 53 -0.67 -3.82 -15.26
C VAL A 53 -1.31 -2.66 -14.50
N ARG A 54 -2.65 -2.55 -14.51
CA ARG A 54 -3.37 -1.48 -13.81
C ARG A 54 -3.27 -1.60 -12.30
N TYR A 55 -3.25 -2.82 -11.76
CA TYR A 55 -2.99 -3.02 -10.33
C TYR A 55 -1.61 -2.50 -9.93
N ILE A 56 -0.56 -2.86 -10.68
CA ILE A 56 0.81 -2.39 -10.44
C ILE A 56 0.89 -0.86 -10.56
N GLN A 57 0.30 -0.30 -11.61
CA GLN A 57 0.23 1.15 -11.80
C GLN A 57 -0.45 1.84 -10.62
N GLY A 58 -1.63 1.35 -10.22
CA GLY A 58 -2.37 1.94 -9.11
C GLY A 58 -1.64 1.85 -7.78
N PHE A 59 -0.85 0.80 -7.57
CA PHE A 59 0.03 0.69 -6.41
C PHE A 59 1.10 1.80 -6.42
N ILE A 60 1.76 2.00 -7.55
CA ILE A 60 2.80 3.04 -7.71
C ILE A 60 2.20 4.43 -7.52
N ASP A 61 1.08 4.71 -8.20
CA ASP A 61 0.37 6.00 -8.09
C ASP A 61 -0.06 6.28 -6.65
N GLY A 62 -0.56 5.25 -5.95
CA GLY A 62 -0.94 5.35 -4.54
C GLY A 62 0.24 5.62 -3.61
N ALA A 63 1.39 4.98 -3.85
CA ALA A 63 2.61 5.21 -3.08
C ALA A 63 3.12 6.65 -3.27
N VAL A 64 3.21 7.12 -4.52
CA VAL A 64 3.64 8.49 -4.84
C VAL A 64 2.72 9.54 -4.21
N ALA A 65 1.39 9.38 -4.35
CA ALA A 65 0.43 10.30 -3.76
C ALA A 65 0.47 10.33 -2.23
N THR A 66 0.77 9.19 -1.60
CA THR A 66 0.91 9.09 -0.15
C THR A 66 2.18 9.78 0.32
N ASP A 67 3.30 9.56 -0.34
CA ASP A 67 4.57 10.19 -0.02
C ASP A 67 4.50 11.72 -0.11
N GLU A 68 3.88 12.25 -1.16
CA GLU A 68 3.66 13.69 -1.30
C GLU A 68 2.80 14.25 -0.15
N ARG A 69 1.70 13.56 0.21
CA ARG A 69 0.86 13.98 1.33
C ARG A 69 1.57 13.94 2.66
N VAL A 70 2.34 12.87 2.93
CA VAL A 70 3.15 12.77 4.15
C VAL A 70 4.12 13.93 4.23
N ALA A 71 4.80 14.25 3.14
CA ALA A 71 5.71 15.38 3.07
C ALA A 71 5.02 16.73 3.37
N TYR A 72 3.84 16.97 2.77
CA TYR A 72 3.07 18.20 3.03
C TYR A 72 2.57 18.27 4.47
N ASN A 73 2.02 17.19 5.01
CA ASN A 73 1.51 17.15 6.39
C ASN A 73 2.62 17.38 7.41
N VAL A 74 3.79 16.77 7.19
CA VAL A 74 4.97 16.98 8.03
C VAL A 74 5.42 18.44 7.95
N ALA A 75 5.46 19.04 6.75
CA ALA A 75 5.82 20.44 6.60
C ALA A 75 4.82 21.40 7.27
N ASP A 76 3.51 21.11 7.21
CA ASP A 76 2.45 21.91 7.84
C ASP A 76 2.48 21.77 9.38
N GLU A 77 2.65 20.58 9.90
CA GLU A 77 2.74 20.34 11.34
C GLU A 77 3.94 21.04 11.98
N TYR A 78 5.08 21.07 11.29
CA TYR A 78 6.29 21.77 11.73
C TYR A 78 6.30 23.27 11.41
N GLY A 79 5.33 23.78 10.68
CA GLY A 79 5.18 25.21 10.33
C GLY A 79 4.72 26.11 11.49
N ARG A 80 4.32 25.52 12.65
CA ARG A 80 4.01 26.25 13.87
C ARG A 80 5.30 26.40 14.69
N GLU A 81 5.54 27.52 15.34
CA GLU A 81 6.72 27.84 16.19
C GLU A 81 7.76 26.70 16.37
N GLU A 82 8.52 26.46 15.32
CA GLU A 82 9.48 25.35 15.24
C GLU A 82 10.67 25.57 16.16
N THR A 83 11.04 24.55 16.89
CA THR A 83 12.35 24.45 17.52
C THR A 83 13.45 24.36 16.45
N ALA A 84 14.69 24.69 16.80
CA ALA A 84 15.84 24.57 15.90
C ALA A 84 16.03 23.12 15.38
N THR A 85 15.68 22.13 16.21
CA THR A 85 15.76 20.70 15.86
C THR A 85 14.69 20.31 14.84
N GLU A 86 13.46 20.75 15.01
CA GLU A 86 12.35 20.50 14.08
C GLU A 86 12.62 21.14 12.72
N ARG A 87 13.14 22.37 12.71
CA ARG A 87 13.55 23.06 11.48
C ARG A 87 14.64 22.31 10.72
N ALA A 88 15.61 21.74 11.44
CA ALA A 88 16.66 20.92 10.84
C ALA A 88 16.10 19.60 10.26
N ILE A 89 15.13 18.98 10.94
CA ILE A 89 14.46 17.76 10.45
C ILE A 89 13.67 18.08 9.18
N ARG A 90 12.85 19.14 9.18
CA ARG A 90 12.08 19.57 8.01
C ARG A 90 12.97 19.87 6.78
N ALA A 91 14.05 20.60 6.99
CA ALA A 91 14.99 20.91 5.91
C ALA A 91 15.61 19.64 5.31
N ARG A 92 15.91 18.64 6.15
CA ARG A 92 16.44 17.35 5.68
C ARG A 92 15.41 16.52 4.92
N LEU A 93 14.13 16.52 5.37
CA LEU A 93 13.05 15.81 4.70
C LEU A 93 12.75 16.42 3.33
N GLY A 94 12.59 17.73 3.25
CA GLY A 94 12.39 18.44 1.98
C GLY A 94 13.53 18.23 0.98
N ALA A 95 14.77 18.33 1.43
CA ALA A 95 15.94 18.06 0.61
C ALA A 95 16.02 16.60 0.13
N ARG A 96 15.48 15.65 0.87
CA ARG A 96 15.41 14.24 0.44
C ARG A 96 14.40 14.03 -0.67
N ILE A 97 13.19 14.59 -0.55
CA ILE A 97 12.17 14.51 -1.60
C ILE A 97 12.66 15.20 -2.88
N GLU A 98 13.26 16.38 -2.77
CA GLU A 98 13.85 17.09 -3.91
C GLU A 98 14.97 16.27 -4.59
N LYS A 99 15.77 15.55 -3.80
CA LYS A 99 16.91 14.78 -4.30
C LYS A 99 16.53 13.40 -4.84
N PHE A 100 15.56 12.72 -4.24
CA PHE A 100 15.26 11.31 -4.50
C PHE A 100 13.90 11.06 -5.16
N GLY A 101 13.08 12.10 -5.32
CA GLY A 101 11.77 12.01 -5.94
C GLY A 101 10.64 11.71 -4.95
N SER A 102 9.42 11.69 -5.49
CA SER A 102 8.17 11.63 -4.73
C SER A 102 7.85 10.26 -4.10
N SER A 103 8.60 9.21 -4.43
CA SER A 103 8.42 7.86 -3.85
C SER A 103 9.49 7.50 -2.81
N TYR A 104 10.17 8.50 -2.25
CA TYR A 104 11.27 8.28 -1.31
C TYR A 104 10.85 7.54 -0.03
N TYR A 105 9.68 7.86 0.53
CA TYR A 105 9.19 7.20 1.75
C TYR A 105 8.69 5.78 1.50
N ALA A 106 8.28 5.47 0.28
CA ALA A 106 7.99 4.11 -0.14
C ALA A 106 9.27 3.27 -0.35
N GLU A 107 10.46 3.85 -0.12
CA GLU A 107 11.77 3.20 -0.22
C GLU A 107 12.14 2.69 -1.63
N PHE A 108 11.37 3.06 -2.66
CA PHE A 108 11.74 2.84 -4.05
C PHE A 108 11.75 4.16 -4.82
N CYS A 109 12.68 4.30 -5.75
CA CYS A 109 12.89 5.52 -6.52
C CYS A 109 12.93 5.18 -8.00
N LEU A 110 11.85 5.45 -8.71
CA LEU A 110 11.77 5.18 -10.15
C LEU A 110 12.67 6.12 -10.98
N GLY A 111 13.10 7.25 -10.41
CA GLY A 111 14.02 8.19 -11.04
C GLY A 111 13.38 8.90 -12.23
N GLU A 112 14.04 8.81 -13.39
CA GLU A 112 13.49 9.33 -14.65
C GLU A 112 12.26 8.53 -15.09
N PRO A 113 11.37 9.12 -15.92
CA PRO A 113 10.20 8.40 -16.40
C PRO A 113 10.57 7.07 -17.06
N LEU A 114 10.12 5.96 -16.44
CA LEU A 114 10.27 4.62 -16.98
C LEU A 114 8.96 4.18 -17.64
N PRO A 115 9.02 3.43 -18.76
CA PRO A 115 7.82 2.82 -19.33
C PRO A 115 7.15 1.89 -18.31
N LEU A 116 5.86 2.08 -18.05
CA LEU A 116 5.09 1.23 -17.12
C LEU A 116 5.25 -0.26 -17.45
N ALA A 117 5.31 -0.61 -18.74
CA ALA A 117 5.49 -2.00 -19.19
C ALA A 117 6.81 -2.62 -18.69
N GLU A 118 7.89 -1.84 -18.57
CA GLU A 118 9.16 -2.33 -18.05
C GLU A 118 9.06 -2.63 -16.56
N VAL A 119 8.46 -1.71 -15.79
CA VAL A 119 8.26 -1.89 -14.36
C VAL A 119 7.33 -3.07 -14.10
N ALA A 120 6.20 -3.16 -14.83
CA ALA A 120 5.26 -4.25 -14.72
C ALA A 120 5.91 -5.61 -15.03
N LYS A 121 6.75 -5.69 -16.06
CA LYS A 121 7.44 -6.94 -16.42
C LYS A 121 8.33 -7.47 -15.29
N LYS A 122 9.02 -6.60 -14.56
CA LYS A 122 9.82 -7.02 -13.40
C LYS A 122 8.96 -7.59 -12.29
N VAL A 123 7.86 -6.92 -11.95
CA VAL A 123 6.90 -7.40 -10.94
C VAL A 123 6.27 -8.74 -11.37
N ILE A 124 5.86 -8.87 -12.63
CA ILE A 124 5.29 -10.10 -13.17
C ILE A 124 6.32 -11.25 -13.09
N THR A 125 7.56 -10.98 -13.47
CA THR A 125 8.62 -11.99 -13.39
C THR A 125 8.80 -12.50 -11.97
N ASP A 126 8.79 -11.63 -10.97
CA ASP A 126 8.89 -12.03 -9.57
C ASP A 126 7.68 -12.83 -9.11
N LEU A 127 6.46 -12.37 -9.45
CA LEU A 127 5.23 -13.07 -9.13
C LEU A 127 5.23 -14.50 -9.68
N MET A 128 5.69 -14.69 -10.92
CA MET A 128 5.74 -16.02 -11.57
C MET A 128 6.85 -16.92 -11.00
N ASN A 129 7.86 -16.36 -10.37
CA ASN A 129 9.00 -17.09 -9.80
C ASN A 129 8.88 -17.31 -8.28
N LEU A 130 7.74 -17.00 -7.66
CA LEU A 130 7.53 -17.28 -6.24
C LEU A 130 7.50 -18.79 -5.99
N ASP A 131 8.44 -19.29 -5.19
CA ASP A 131 8.51 -20.72 -4.81
C ASP A 131 7.37 -21.12 -3.84
N SER A 132 6.91 -20.19 -3.02
CA SER A 132 5.84 -20.37 -2.02
C SER A 132 5.09 -19.05 -1.82
N LEU A 133 3.81 -19.15 -1.41
CA LEU A 133 3.02 -18.00 -0.99
C LEU A 133 3.12 -17.72 0.51
N ASP A 134 3.87 -18.54 1.26
CA ASP A 134 4.05 -18.35 2.70
C ASP A 134 4.72 -17.01 3.00
N GLY A 135 4.00 -16.13 3.72
CA GLY A 135 4.43 -14.77 3.99
C GLY A 135 4.17 -13.76 2.86
N TRP A 136 3.57 -14.20 1.76
CA TRP A 136 3.26 -13.38 0.57
C TRP A 136 1.78 -13.46 0.19
N GLU A 137 0.89 -13.48 1.17
CA GLU A 137 -0.55 -13.63 0.93
C GLU A 137 -1.17 -12.44 0.21
N LEU A 138 -0.63 -11.23 0.44
CA LEU A 138 -1.15 -10.00 -0.13
C LEU A 138 -0.34 -9.54 -1.35
N ALA A 139 -1.02 -9.31 -2.45
CA ALA A 139 -0.42 -8.87 -3.72
C ALA A 139 0.47 -7.62 -3.56
N ARG A 140 0.05 -6.67 -2.72
CA ARG A 140 0.79 -5.44 -2.46
C ARG A 140 2.19 -5.68 -1.90
N ASP A 141 2.37 -6.73 -1.10
CA ASP A 141 3.65 -6.99 -0.41
C ASP A 141 4.69 -7.48 -1.42
N VAL A 142 4.29 -8.32 -2.37
CA VAL A 142 5.16 -8.76 -3.47
C VAL A 142 5.52 -7.59 -4.38
N VAL A 143 4.52 -6.79 -4.77
CA VAL A 143 4.75 -5.60 -5.62
C VAL A 143 5.70 -4.63 -4.95
N TYR A 144 5.49 -4.35 -3.66
CA TYR A 144 6.33 -3.45 -2.88
C TYR A 144 7.77 -3.93 -2.80
N GLU A 145 7.98 -5.19 -2.44
CA GLU A 145 9.33 -5.75 -2.28
C GLU A 145 10.08 -5.78 -3.61
N THR A 146 9.38 -6.12 -4.71
CA THR A 146 9.97 -6.06 -6.05
C THR A 146 10.40 -4.64 -6.41
N LEU A 147 9.53 -3.64 -6.21
CA LEU A 147 9.86 -2.25 -6.52
C LEU A 147 11.05 -1.76 -5.69
N ARG A 148 11.08 -2.08 -4.40
CA ARG A 148 12.17 -1.71 -3.49
C ARG A 148 13.51 -2.34 -3.88
N ARG A 149 13.50 -3.59 -4.30
CA ARG A 149 14.69 -4.31 -4.72
C ARG A 149 15.21 -3.85 -6.09
N GLU A 150 14.31 -3.68 -7.06
CA GLU A 150 14.68 -3.34 -8.44
C GLU A 150 14.98 -1.84 -8.62
N TYR A 151 14.36 -0.99 -7.81
CA TYR A 151 14.47 0.47 -7.89
C TYR A 151 14.85 1.11 -6.55
N PRO A 152 15.94 0.67 -5.90
CA PRO A 152 16.33 1.21 -4.60
C PRO A 152 16.67 2.69 -4.69
N CYS A 153 16.24 3.47 -3.70
CA CYS A 153 16.66 4.85 -3.57
C CYS A 153 18.16 4.90 -3.26
N LYS A 154 18.95 5.50 -4.15
CA LYS A 154 20.39 5.66 -3.95
C LYS A 154 20.63 6.62 -2.78
N THR A 155 20.96 6.07 -1.63
CA THR A 155 21.49 6.86 -0.52
C THR A 155 22.95 7.21 -0.84
N ASN A 156 23.20 8.42 -1.35
CA ASN A 156 24.54 8.95 -1.31
C ASN A 156 24.89 9.28 0.14
N VAL A 157 25.31 8.27 0.90
CA VAL A 157 26.00 8.48 2.16
C VAL A 157 27.36 9.10 1.81
N ARG A 158 27.47 10.41 2.04
CA ARG A 158 28.78 11.10 2.16
C ARG A 158 29.12 11.24 3.62
#